data_0cacdeff92f4ba7d1f6a9ee6811ad28e
#
_entry.id   0cacdeff92f4ba7d1f6a9ee6811ad28e
#
_cell.length_a   1.000
_cell.length_b   1.000
_cell.length_c   1.000
_cell.angle_alpha   90.00
_cell.angle_beta   90.00
_cell.angle_gamma   90.00
#
_symmetry.space_group_name_H-M   'P 1'
#
loop_
_entity.id
_entity.type
_entity.pdbx_description
1 polymer ?
#
loop_
_entity_poly.entity_id
_entity_poly.type
_entity_poly.pdbx_seq_one_letter_code
_entity_poly.pdbx_strand_id
1 'polypeptide(L)'
;RFDKVLGAYLGLAIGDALGATVEFMRPREIALQYGVHRDIVGGGWLKLPRGQVTDDTTMCLALGDALLKSGPTGLQNFVAHGDETLVRGIAEAYVGWWRGKPVDCGNTCRRGILRFLRDGSLSGPYNDGDGGNGGLMRNLPAVLATLGDDAAFERLAIAQSRITHHHALSDAAVLGVGRLLRGVLAGDDQAELRAKSARWVAAEPVFRFSPYRGRATAYVVDTVQTVLHFVGEHEDFEEALIATVNQGDDADTTGALVGMLAGARCGAARLPQRWLRRLQPATVRAITDQTSGLLALAQSREDLAHA
;
A
#
# COMPACT_ATOMS: atom_id res chain seq x y z
N ARG A 1 17.60 -9.04 -3.04
CA ARG A 1 16.36 -8.42 -3.58
C ARG A 1 15.11 -9.04 -2.95
N PHE A 2 14.97 -10.38 -2.93
CA PHE A 2 13.80 -11.06 -2.36
C PHE A 2 13.51 -10.66 -0.91
N ASP A 3 14.52 -10.65 -0.04
CA ASP A 3 14.37 -10.30 1.37
C ASP A 3 13.79 -8.88 1.59
N LYS A 4 14.24 -7.90 0.81
CA LYS A 4 13.70 -6.52 0.86
C LYS A 4 12.26 -6.44 0.38
N VAL A 5 11.93 -7.15 -0.71
CA VAL A 5 10.57 -7.17 -1.27
C VAL A 5 9.60 -7.86 -0.32
N LEU A 6 10.00 -9.01 0.23
CA LEU A 6 9.22 -9.71 1.25
C LEU A 6 9.08 -8.85 2.52
N GLY A 7 10.15 -8.13 2.90
CA GLY A 7 10.13 -7.17 3.99
C GLY A 7 9.13 -6.05 3.79
N ALA A 8 9.02 -5.52 2.57
CA ALA A 8 8.00 -4.52 2.22
C ALA A 8 6.58 -5.06 2.40
N TYR A 9 6.31 -6.25 1.90
CA TYR A 9 4.96 -6.81 1.93
C TYR A 9 4.55 -7.27 3.34
N LEU A 10 5.43 -7.98 4.04
CA LEU A 10 5.17 -8.35 5.44
C LEU A 10 5.11 -7.11 6.35
N GLY A 11 5.93 -6.10 6.09
CA GLY A 11 5.90 -4.82 6.80
C GLY A 11 4.58 -4.10 6.64
N LEU A 12 4.01 -4.09 5.41
CA LEU A 12 2.67 -3.57 5.15
C LEU A 12 1.63 -4.29 6.01
N ALA A 13 1.61 -5.62 6.00
CA ALA A 13 0.64 -6.41 6.76
C ALA A 13 0.80 -6.26 8.28
N ILE A 14 2.04 -6.10 8.77
CA ILE A 14 2.31 -5.82 10.19
C ILE A 14 1.74 -4.46 10.56
N GLY A 15 1.99 -3.44 9.75
CA GLY A 15 1.52 -2.07 9.99
C GLY A 15 -0.01 -1.98 10.00
N ASP A 16 -0.66 -2.61 9.02
CA ASP A 16 -2.11 -2.77 8.92
C ASP A 16 -2.68 -3.42 10.21
N ALA A 17 -2.22 -4.63 10.57
CA ALA A 17 -2.72 -5.35 11.72
C ALA A 17 -2.43 -4.64 13.07
N LEU A 18 -1.32 -3.89 13.16
CA LEU A 18 -0.97 -3.10 14.33
C LEU A 18 -1.87 -1.87 14.44
N GLY A 19 -2.05 -1.14 13.33
CA GLY A 19 -2.83 0.09 13.27
C GLY A 19 -4.33 -0.14 13.45
N ALA A 20 -4.87 -1.25 12.93
CA ALA A 20 -6.30 -1.55 12.97
C ALA A 20 -6.92 -1.55 14.38
N THR A 21 -6.12 -1.84 15.42
CA THR A 21 -6.57 -1.78 16.82
C THR A 21 -6.94 -0.37 17.25
N VAL A 22 -6.25 0.64 16.74
CA VAL A 22 -6.36 2.05 17.15
C VAL A 22 -6.91 2.96 16.04
N GLU A 23 -7.39 2.38 14.95
CA GLU A 23 -8.04 3.09 13.86
C GLU A 23 -9.24 3.90 14.39
N PHE A 24 -9.37 5.13 13.90
CA PHE A 24 -10.34 6.16 14.33
C PHE A 24 -10.22 6.64 15.78
N MET A 25 -9.21 6.20 16.53
CA MET A 25 -8.90 6.76 17.84
C MET A 25 -8.04 8.01 17.69
N ARG A 26 -8.18 8.93 18.64
CA ARG A 26 -7.27 10.09 18.76
C ARG A 26 -6.04 9.70 19.58
N PRO A 27 -4.89 10.38 19.41
CA PRO A 27 -3.67 10.07 20.20
C PRO A 27 -3.90 10.04 21.70
N ARG A 28 -4.74 10.95 22.23
CA ARG A 28 -5.08 11.00 23.64
C ARG A 28 -5.89 9.77 24.10
N GLU A 29 -6.79 9.28 23.27
CA GLU A 29 -7.60 8.09 23.56
C GLU A 29 -6.72 6.84 23.58
N ILE A 30 -5.79 6.73 22.64
CA ILE A 30 -4.79 5.66 22.59
C ILE A 30 -3.94 5.68 23.87
N ALA A 31 -3.42 6.86 24.23
CA ALA A 31 -2.61 7.03 25.44
C ALA A 31 -3.38 6.64 26.73
N LEU A 32 -4.66 6.99 26.83
CA LEU A 32 -5.49 6.63 27.98
C LEU A 32 -5.79 5.13 28.06
N GLN A 33 -5.98 4.47 26.92
CA GLN A 33 -6.37 3.06 26.88
C GLN A 33 -5.18 2.11 26.90
N TYR A 34 -4.09 2.44 26.22
CA TYR A 34 -2.94 1.57 25.98
C TYR A 34 -1.62 2.11 26.55
N GLY A 35 -1.58 3.37 27.01
CA GLY A 35 -0.32 4.08 27.23
C GLY A 35 0.35 4.33 25.87
N VAL A 36 1.19 3.40 25.45
CA VAL A 36 1.73 3.35 24.08
C VAL A 36 1.28 2.04 23.44
N HIS A 37 0.52 2.11 22.35
CA HIS A 37 0.12 0.93 21.59
C HIS A 37 1.31 0.41 20.77
N ARG A 38 1.74 -0.83 21.07
CA ARG A 38 2.96 -1.42 20.50
C ARG A 38 2.87 -2.89 20.13
N ASP A 39 1.71 -3.51 20.28
CA ASP A 39 1.54 -4.94 20.00
C ASP A 39 0.28 -5.21 19.17
N ILE A 40 0.38 -6.22 18.29
CA ILE A 40 -0.75 -6.71 17.52
C ILE A 40 -1.66 -7.50 18.46
N VAL A 41 -2.74 -6.87 18.89
CA VAL A 41 -3.69 -7.43 19.88
C VAL A 41 -5.09 -7.69 19.32
N GLY A 42 -5.38 -7.17 18.12
CA GLY A 42 -6.72 -7.21 17.52
C GLY A 42 -7.66 -6.21 18.19
N GLY A 43 -8.95 -6.44 18.10
CA GLY A 43 -9.96 -5.53 18.67
C GLY A 43 -10.23 -4.34 17.74
N GLY A 44 -10.20 -3.14 18.28
CA GLY A 44 -10.58 -1.93 17.55
C GLY A 44 -12.07 -1.85 17.24
N TRP A 45 -12.46 -0.88 16.45
CA TRP A 45 -13.86 -0.68 16.05
C TRP A 45 -14.43 -1.83 15.21
N LEU A 46 -13.56 -2.52 14.44
CA LEU A 46 -13.90 -3.71 13.66
C LEU A 46 -13.98 -5.00 14.50
N LYS A 47 -13.55 -4.97 15.77
CA LYS A 47 -13.50 -6.13 16.68
C LYS A 47 -12.72 -7.31 16.10
N LEU A 48 -11.56 -7.02 15.50
CA LEU A 48 -10.77 -8.01 14.78
C LEU A 48 -10.18 -9.08 15.70
N PRO A 49 -10.13 -10.34 15.26
CA PRO A 49 -9.22 -11.33 15.83
C PRO A 49 -7.77 -10.82 15.77
N ARG A 50 -6.97 -11.28 16.74
CA ARG A 50 -5.54 -10.92 16.78
C ARG A 50 -4.82 -11.32 15.49
N GLY A 51 -4.12 -10.36 14.89
CA GLY A 51 -3.30 -10.59 13.69
C GLY A 51 -4.09 -10.63 12.38
N GLN A 52 -5.38 -10.35 12.42
CA GLN A 52 -6.17 -10.15 11.21
C GLN A 52 -5.81 -8.80 10.60
N VAL A 53 -5.63 -8.77 9.29
CA VAL A 53 -5.40 -7.59 8.46
C VAL A 53 -6.72 -7.05 7.90
N THR A 54 -6.70 -5.83 7.38
CA THR A 54 -7.88 -5.14 6.82
C THR A 54 -7.85 -5.13 5.28
N ASP A 55 -8.59 -4.22 4.67
CA ASP A 55 -8.63 -4.03 3.22
C ASP A 55 -7.28 -3.56 2.65
N ASP A 56 -6.44 -2.89 3.42
CA ASP A 56 -5.09 -2.52 3.02
C ASP A 56 -4.29 -3.72 2.48
N THR A 57 -4.17 -4.76 3.28
CA THR A 57 -3.43 -5.98 2.88
C THR A 57 -4.25 -6.84 1.92
N THR A 58 -5.55 -7.01 2.15
CA THR A 58 -6.35 -7.94 1.36
C THR A 58 -6.64 -7.43 -0.05
N MET A 59 -6.74 -6.10 -0.27
CA MET A 59 -6.80 -5.53 -1.62
C MET A 59 -5.44 -5.57 -2.33
N CYS A 60 -4.32 -5.46 -1.61
CA CYS A 60 -3.00 -5.76 -2.17
C CYS A 60 -2.96 -7.18 -2.76
N LEU A 61 -3.38 -8.17 -1.97
CA LEU A 61 -3.41 -9.56 -2.42
C LEU A 61 -4.31 -9.75 -3.64
N ALA A 62 -5.50 -9.13 -3.66
CA ALA A 62 -6.40 -9.18 -4.80
C ALA A 62 -5.78 -8.59 -6.08
N LEU A 63 -5.08 -7.45 -5.97
CA LEU A 63 -4.34 -6.86 -7.08
C LEU A 63 -3.22 -7.78 -7.57
N GLY A 64 -2.42 -8.30 -6.65
CA GLY A 64 -1.31 -9.18 -7.00
C GLY A 64 -1.78 -10.46 -7.71
N ASP A 65 -2.87 -11.08 -7.24
CA ASP A 65 -3.46 -12.26 -7.87
C ASP A 65 -3.93 -11.97 -9.31
N ALA A 66 -4.53 -10.79 -9.55
CA ALA A 66 -4.93 -10.38 -10.89
C ALA A 66 -3.72 -10.20 -11.82
N LEU A 67 -2.62 -9.61 -11.32
CA LEU A 67 -1.38 -9.44 -12.08
C LEU A 67 -0.75 -10.78 -12.43
N LEU A 68 -0.67 -11.71 -11.47
CA LEU A 68 -0.14 -13.06 -11.68
C LEU A 68 -1.00 -13.85 -12.67
N LYS A 69 -2.32 -13.75 -12.58
CA LYS A 69 -3.25 -14.39 -13.51
C LYS A 69 -3.10 -13.88 -14.94
N SER A 70 -2.85 -12.58 -15.12
CA SER A 70 -2.62 -11.97 -16.43
C SER A 70 -1.28 -12.41 -17.05
N GLY A 71 -0.29 -12.67 -16.22
CA GLY A 71 1.04 -13.08 -16.62
C GLY A 71 1.84 -11.98 -17.35
N PRO A 72 3.07 -12.32 -17.80
CA PRO A 72 3.96 -11.35 -18.42
C PRO A 72 3.41 -10.80 -19.74
N THR A 73 2.75 -11.63 -20.55
CA THR A 73 2.15 -11.22 -21.83
C THR A 73 1.02 -10.21 -21.63
N GLY A 74 0.11 -10.44 -20.67
CA GLY A 74 -1.00 -9.53 -20.39
C GLY A 74 -0.51 -8.18 -19.88
N LEU A 75 0.49 -8.17 -19.00
CA LEU A 75 1.12 -6.94 -18.53
C LEU A 75 1.86 -6.21 -19.66
N GLN A 76 2.56 -6.94 -20.54
CA GLN A 76 3.24 -6.36 -21.70
C GLN A 76 2.24 -5.74 -22.69
N ASN A 77 1.13 -6.42 -22.99
CA ASN A 77 0.09 -5.89 -23.89
C ASN A 77 -0.54 -4.62 -23.33
N PHE A 78 -0.80 -4.57 -22.02
CA PHE A 78 -1.27 -3.35 -21.37
C PHE A 78 -0.27 -2.19 -21.52
N VAL A 79 1.01 -2.44 -21.27
CA VAL A 79 2.05 -1.40 -21.32
C VAL A 79 2.32 -0.94 -22.76
N ALA A 80 2.44 -1.87 -23.70
CA ALA A 80 2.81 -1.55 -25.08
C ALA A 80 1.64 -1.02 -25.92
N HIS A 81 0.44 -1.58 -25.72
CA HIS A 81 -0.70 -1.36 -26.61
C HIS A 81 -1.92 -0.72 -25.93
N GLY A 82 -1.88 -0.53 -24.59
CA GLY A 82 -3.03 -0.02 -23.83
C GLY A 82 -4.19 -1.02 -23.76
N ASP A 83 -3.91 -2.32 -23.86
CA ASP A 83 -4.92 -3.37 -23.76
C ASP A 83 -5.54 -3.35 -22.36
N GLU A 84 -6.84 -3.05 -22.31
CA GLU A 84 -7.59 -2.92 -21.06
C GLU A 84 -7.91 -4.27 -20.38
N THR A 85 -7.59 -5.40 -21.00
CA THR A 85 -7.87 -6.75 -20.45
C THR A 85 -7.28 -6.93 -19.06
N LEU A 86 -6.06 -6.46 -18.84
CA LEU A 86 -5.43 -6.48 -17.50
C LEU A 86 -6.21 -5.65 -16.48
N VAL A 87 -6.57 -4.41 -16.83
CA VAL A 87 -7.28 -3.49 -15.92
C VAL A 87 -8.66 -4.05 -15.57
N ARG A 88 -9.33 -4.65 -16.55
CA ARG A 88 -10.60 -5.36 -16.34
C ARG A 88 -10.44 -6.53 -15.39
N GLY A 89 -9.39 -7.34 -15.55
CA GLY A 89 -9.05 -8.43 -14.63
C GLY A 89 -8.80 -7.95 -13.21
N ILE A 90 -8.15 -6.79 -13.03
CA ILE A 90 -7.96 -6.15 -11.72
C ILE A 90 -9.31 -5.72 -11.13
N ALA A 91 -10.17 -5.07 -11.91
CA ALA A 91 -11.50 -4.67 -11.45
C ALA A 91 -12.35 -5.88 -11.04
N GLU A 92 -12.31 -6.97 -11.80
CA GLU A 92 -12.97 -8.24 -11.47
C GLU A 92 -12.42 -8.87 -10.19
N ALA A 93 -11.09 -8.78 -9.95
CA ALA A 93 -10.49 -9.25 -8.71
C ALA A 93 -10.97 -8.42 -7.49
N TYR A 94 -11.11 -7.11 -7.63
CA TYR A 94 -11.70 -6.26 -6.59
C TYR A 94 -13.18 -6.59 -6.34
N VAL A 95 -13.93 -6.92 -7.38
CA VAL A 95 -15.32 -7.42 -7.23
C VAL A 95 -15.35 -8.75 -6.46
N GLY A 96 -14.46 -9.69 -6.83
CA GLY A 96 -14.33 -10.98 -6.12
C GLY A 96 -14.01 -10.79 -4.65
N TRP A 97 -13.03 -9.92 -4.37
CA TRP A 97 -12.65 -9.54 -3.02
C TRP A 97 -13.84 -8.94 -2.23
N TRP A 98 -14.57 -8.00 -2.80
CA TRP A 98 -15.74 -7.37 -2.17
C TRP A 98 -16.88 -8.37 -1.91
N ARG A 99 -17.15 -9.28 -2.86
CA ARG A 99 -18.14 -10.36 -2.69
C ARG A 99 -17.75 -11.37 -1.61
N GLY A 100 -16.47 -11.51 -1.33
CA GLY A 100 -15.93 -12.30 -0.23
C GLY A 100 -16.25 -11.72 1.15
N LYS A 101 -16.93 -10.57 1.24
CA LYS A 101 -17.31 -9.88 2.49
C LYS A 101 -16.08 -9.57 3.36
N PRO A 102 -15.18 -8.71 2.88
CA PRO A 102 -14.03 -8.28 3.67
C PRO A 102 -14.48 -7.65 4.99
N VAL A 103 -13.60 -7.63 5.98
CA VAL A 103 -13.90 -7.06 7.31
C VAL A 103 -14.09 -5.56 7.28
N ASP A 104 -13.46 -4.89 6.29
CA ASP A 104 -13.67 -3.48 5.99
C ASP A 104 -13.66 -3.23 4.48
N CYS A 105 -14.22 -2.11 4.08
CA CYS A 105 -14.22 -1.63 2.70
C CYS A 105 -14.51 -0.13 2.66
N GLY A 106 -13.52 0.67 2.34
CA GLY A 106 -13.66 2.13 2.22
C GLY A 106 -14.78 2.54 1.25
N ASN A 107 -15.50 3.61 1.58
CA ASN A 107 -16.66 4.06 0.80
C ASN A 107 -16.32 4.35 -0.68
N THR A 108 -15.18 4.94 -0.97
CA THR A 108 -14.75 5.24 -2.34
C THR A 108 -14.40 3.97 -3.10
N CYS A 109 -13.74 2.99 -2.46
CA CYS A 109 -13.50 1.65 -3.01
C CYS A 109 -14.83 0.99 -3.38
N ARG A 110 -15.80 0.96 -2.46
CA ARG A 110 -17.13 0.37 -2.69
C ARG A 110 -17.85 1.04 -3.85
N ARG A 111 -17.87 2.37 -3.91
CA ARG A 111 -18.50 3.10 -5.03
C ARG A 111 -17.88 2.73 -6.38
N GLY A 112 -16.56 2.66 -6.47
CA GLY A 112 -15.86 2.29 -7.70
C GLY A 112 -16.16 0.86 -8.12
N ILE A 113 -16.18 -0.10 -7.19
CA ILE A 113 -16.54 -1.49 -7.45
C ILE A 113 -18.00 -1.61 -7.94
N LEU A 114 -18.94 -0.94 -7.28
CA LEU A 114 -20.35 -0.94 -7.67
C LEU A 114 -20.57 -0.27 -9.03
N ARG A 115 -19.83 0.79 -9.36
CA ARG A 115 -19.86 1.40 -10.69
C ARG A 115 -19.42 0.40 -11.75
N PHE A 116 -18.27 -0.27 -11.56
CA PHE A 116 -17.78 -1.29 -12.49
C PHE A 116 -18.81 -2.43 -12.68
N LEU A 117 -19.45 -2.89 -11.60
CA LEU A 117 -20.50 -3.90 -11.68
C LEU A 117 -21.73 -3.43 -12.47
N ARG A 118 -22.07 -2.14 -12.39
CA ARG A 118 -23.24 -1.57 -13.07
C ARG A 118 -23.01 -1.38 -14.57
N ASP A 119 -21.85 -0.87 -14.96
CA ASP A 119 -21.62 -0.37 -16.32
C ASP A 119 -20.30 -0.82 -16.96
N GLY A 120 -19.47 -1.58 -16.25
CA GLY A 120 -18.21 -2.13 -16.77
C GLY A 120 -17.11 -1.09 -16.95
N SER A 121 -17.28 0.16 -16.50
CA SER A 121 -16.29 1.22 -16.65
C SER A 121 -15.06 0.97 -15.78
N LEU A 122 -13.86 1.07 -16.37
CA LEU A 122 -12.59 0.79 -15.71
C LEU A 122 -12.00 2.00 -14.98
N SER A 123 -12.51 3.19 -15.28
CA SER A 123 -12.16 4.42 -14.57
C SER A 123 -13.43 5.22 -14.31
N GLY A 124 -13.58 5.76 -13.10
CA GLY A 124 -14.63 6.72 -12.79
C GLY A 124 -14.38 8.07 -13.47
N PRO A 125 -15.43 8.92 -13.58
CA PRO A 125 -15.20 10.33 -13.86
C PRO A 125 -14.32 10.93 -12.75
N TYR A 126 -13.58 11.98 -13.08
CA TYR A 126 -12.89 12.76 -12.05
C TYR A 126 -13.88 13.24 -10.98
N ASN A 127 -13.48 13.09 -9.72
CA ASN A 127 -14.35 13.45 -8.59
C ASN A 127 -13.50 13.98 -7.43
N ASP A 128 -13.78 15.20 -6.99
CA ASP A 128 -13.10 15.82 -5.84
C ASP A 128 -13.25 14.99 -4.53
N GLY A 129 -14.31 14.18 -4.43
CA GLY A 129 -14.52 13.25 -3.32
C GLY A 129 -13.67 11.97 -3.36
N ASP A 130 -12.90 11.75 -4.42
CA ASP A 130 -12.04 10.56 -4.59
C ASP A 130 -10.58 10.78 -4.12
N GLY A 131 -10.30 11.88 -3.43
CA GLY A 131 -8.99 12.20 -2.86
C GLY A 131 -8.58 11.36 -1.65
N GLY A 132 -9.09 10.15 -1.54
CA GLY A 132 -8.73 9.18 -0.50
C GLY A 132 -7.48 8.37 -0.84
N ASN A 133 -7.01 7.60 0.14
CA ASN A 133 -5.77 6.81 0.07
C ASN A 133 -5.98 5.36 -0.42
N GLY A 134 -7.21 4.92 -0.72
CA GLY A 134 -7.48 3.52 -1.06
C GLY A 134 -6.82 3.00 -2.35
N GLY A 135 -6.49 3.90 -3.30
CA GLY A 135 -5.65 3.54 -4.44
C GLY A 135 -4.18 3.35 -4.07
N LEU A 136 -3.71 4.14 -3.08
CA LEU A 136 -2.33 4.11 -2.58
C LEU A 136 -2.07 2.88 -1.70
N MET A 137 -2.95 2.59 -0.74
CA MET A 137 -2.76 1.53 0.25
C MET A 137 -2.48 0.16 -0.37
N ARG A 138 -3.06 -0.11 -1.55
CA ARG A 138 -2.97 -1.38 -2.26
C ARG A 138 -1.97 -1.42 -3.42
N ASN A 139 -1.17 -0.35 -3.62
CA ASN A 139 -0.34 -0.17 -4.82
C ASN A 139 0.92 -1.05 -4.86
N LEU A 140 1.31 -1.69 -3.77
CA LEU A 140 2.55 -2.47 -3.67
C LEU A 140 2.72 -3.51 -4.80
N PRO A 141 1.73 -4.35 -5.16
CA PRO A 141 1.89 -5.33 -6.24
C PRO A 141 2.18 -4.69 -7.61
N ALA A 142 1.64 -3.50 -7.89
CA ALA A 142 1.94 -2.76 -9.12
C ALA A 142 3.41 -2.34 -9.15
N VAL A 143 3.97 -1.88 -8.03
CA VAL A 143 5.40 -1.59 -7.91
C VAL A 143 6.24 -2.83 -8.18
N LEU A 144 5.89 -3.96 -7.58
CA LEU A 144 6.68 -5.20 -7.65
C LEU A 144 6.66 -5.81 -9.06
N ALA A 145 5.50 -5.87 -9.70
CA ALA A 145 5.33 -6.44 -11.04
C ALA A 145 6.04 -5.63 -12.14
N THR A 146 6.37 -4.37 -11.86
CA THR A 146 6.98 -3.44 -12.82
C THR A 146 8.39 -3.02 -12.42
N LEU A 147 9.04 -3.74 -11.52
CA LEU A 147 10.44 -3.47 -11.16
C LEU A 147 11.32 -3.51 -12.42
N GLY A 148 12.18 -2.51 -12.59
CA GLY A 148 13.01 -2.35 -13.78
C GLY A 148 12.38 -1.48 -14.89
N ASP A 149 11.07 -1.16 -14.84
CA ASP A 149 10.37 -0.37 -15.86
C ASP A 149 9.51 0.72 -15.21
N ASP A 150 10.00 1.96 -15.24
CA ASP A 150 9.33 3.10 -14.62
C ASP A 150 8.05 3.49 -15.37
N ALA A 151 8.06 3.40 -16.70
CA ALA A 151 6.88 3.75 -17.51
C ALA A 151 5.74 2.76 -17.28
N ALA A 152 6.05 1.46 -17.19
CA ALA A 152 5.08 0.43 -16.85
C ALA A 152 4.50 0.65 -15.45
N PHE A 153 5.35 0.99 -14.48
CA PHE A 153 4.92 1.31 -13.13
C PHE A 153 3.92 2.47 -13.13
N GLU A 154 4.26 3.59 -13.76
CA GLU A 154 3.40 4.78 -13.77
C GLU A 154 2.02 4.48 -14.38
N ARG A 155 1.99 3.78 -15.51
CA ARG A 155 0.74 3.40 -16.18
C ARG A 155 -0.11 2.46 -15.33
N LEU A 156 0.49 1.41 -14.76
CA LEU A 156 -0.23 0.42 -13.96
C LEU A 156 -0.71 0.99 -12.62
N ALA A 157 0.11 1.77 -11.92
CA ALA A 157 -0.24 2.39 -10.66
C ALA A 157 -1.45 3.33 -10.79
N ILE A 158 -1.49 4.15 -11.83
CA ILE A 158 -2.63 5.03 -12.13
C ILE A 158 -3.85 4.19 -12.52
N ALA A 159 -3.70 3.22 -13.41
CA ALA A 159 -4.83 2.43 -13.91
C ALA A 159 -5.53 1.66 -12.78
N GLN A 160 -4.78 0.98 -11.88
CA GLN A 160 -5.36 0.28 -10.74
C GLN A 160 -6.03 1.23 -9.75
N SER A 161 -5.47 2.42 -9.53
CA SER A 161 -6.03 3.42 -8.62
C SER A 161 -7.37 3.95 -9.14
N ARG A 162 -7.43 4.33 -10.42
CA ARG A 162 -8.60 4.95 -11.04
C ARG A 162 -9.82 4.04 -11.20
N ILE A 163 -9.67 2.75 -10.97
CA ILE A 163 -10.82 1.85 -10.84
C ILE A 163 -11.76 2.35 -9.71
N THR A 164 -11.21 2.94 -8.67
CA THR A 164 -11.98 3.42 -7.52
C THR A 164 -11.73 4.89 -7.18
N HIS A 165 -10.52 5.41 -7.39
CA HIS A 165 -10.07 6.74 -6.99
C HIS A 165 -9.57 7.53 -8.20
N HIS A 166 -10.42 8.37 -8.80
CA HIS A 166 -10.01 9.24 -9.91
C HIS A 166 -9.86 10.68 -9.41
N HIS A 167 -8.69 10.97 -8.87
CA HIS A 167 -8.35 12.28 -8.33
C HIS A 167 -6.84 12.55 -8.51
N ALA A 168 -6.47 13.77 -8.88
CA ALA A 168 -5.07 14.14 -9.16
C ALA A 168 -4.13 13.88 -7.97
N LEU A 169 -4.59 14.14 -6.73
CA LEU A 169 -3.78 13.90 -5.53
C LEU A 169 -3.62 12.42 -5.22
N SER A 170 -4.63 11.59 -5.51
CA SER A 170 -4.51 10.14 -5.39
C SER A 170 -3.53 9.59 -6.43
N ASP A 171 -3.56 10.08 -7.68
CA ASP A 171 -2.59 9.73 -8.72
C ASP A 171 -1.16 10.14 -8.31
N ALA A 172 -0.97 11.38 -7.84
CA ALA A 172 0.33 11.87 -7.39
C ALA A 172 0.88 11.04 -6.23
N ALA A 173 0.03 10.64 -5.28
CA ALA A 173 0.41 9.84 -4.13
C ALA A 173 0.85 8.42 -4.51
N VAL A 174 0.10 7.72 -5.39
CA VAL A 174 0.49 6.36 -5.82
C VAL A 174 1.81 6.37 -6.56
N LEU A 175 2.06 7.41 -7.38
CA LEU A 175 3.33 7.58 -8.09
C LEU A 175 4.45 7.96 -7.13
N GLY A 176 4.25 8.94 -6.26
CA GLY A 176 5.27 9.46 -5.37
C GLY A 176 5.76 8.40 -4.37
N VAL A 177 4.85 7.80 -3.62
CA VAL A 177 5.19 6.73 -2.66
C VAL A 177 5.76 5.49 -3.37
N GLY A 178 5.19 5.13 -4.53
CA GLY A 178 5.71 4.02 -5.33
C GLY A 178 7.14 4.25 -5.81
N ARG A 179 7.50 5.46 -6.26
CA ARG A 179 8.88 5.83 -6.63
C ARG A 179 9.84 5.77 -5.43
N LEU A 180 9.40 6.21 -4.25
CA LEU A 180 10.20 6.07 -3.02
C LEU A 180 10.45 4.60 -2.70
N LEU A 181 9.41 3.75 -2.75
CA LEU A 181 9.57 2.32 -2.53
C LEU A 181 10.52 1.67 -3.54
N ARG A 182 10.41 2.02 -4.82
CA ARG A 182 11.33 1.53 -5.88
C ARG A 182 12.77 1.92 -5.58
N GLY A 183 13.00 3.14 -5.11
CA GLY A 183 14.33 3.59 -4.67
C GLY A 183 14.88 2.77 -3.52
N VAL A 184 14.09 2.54 -2.47
CA VAL A 184 14.49 1.71 -1.32
C VAL A 184 14.79 0.26 -1.73
N LEU A 185 13.97 -0.32 -2.62
CA LEU A 185 14.21 -1.65 -3.16
C LEU A 185 15.46 -1.73 -4.04
N ALA A 186 15.83 -0.63 -4.71
CA ALA A 186 17.05 -0.50 -5.49
C ALA A 186 18.30 -0.27 -4.62
N GLY A 187 18.14 0.13 -3.37
CA GLY A 187 19.24 0.27 -2.42
C GLY A 187 19.33 1.61 -1.71
N ASP A 188 18.41 2.53 -1.96
CA ASP A 188 18.40 3.82 -1.25
C ASP A 188 18.47 3.61 0.27
N ASP A 189 19.31 4.36 0.91
CA ASP A 189 19.40 4.44 2.36
C ASP A 189 18.46 5.51 2.93
N GLN A 190 18.53 5.75 4.22
CA GLN A 190 17.71 6.74 4.91
C GLN A 190 17.95 8.17 4.41
N ALA A 191 19.19 8.52 4.10
CA ALA A 191 19.53 9.86 3.62
C ALA A 191 18.98 10.10 2.21
N GLU A 192 19.09 9.11 1.33
CA GLU A 192 18.54 9.14 -0.02
C GLU A 192 17.01 9.19 -0.01
N LEU A 193 16.36 8.41 0.85
CA LEU A 193 14.92 8.45 1.03
C LEU A 193 14.44 9.84 1.47
N ARG A 194 15.10 10.45 2.46
CA ARG A 194 14.81 11.83 2.89
C ARG A 194 15.02 12.84 1.75
N ALA A 195 16.11 12.72 1.01
CA ALA A 195 16.40 13.62 -0.10
C ALA A 195 15.38 13.50 -1.24
N LYS A 196 14.95 12.28 -1.59
CA LYS A 196 13.90 12.03 -2.60
C LYS A 196 12.55 12.56 -2.13
N SER A 197 12.19 12.34 -0.85
CA SER A 197 10.98 12.91 -0.25
C SER A 197 10.98 14.44 -0.30
N ALA A 198 12.09 15.08 0.05
CA ALA A 198 12.23 16.53 0.00
C ALA A 198 12.09 17.08 -1.43
N ARG A 199 12.69 16.41 -2.43
CA ARG A 199 12.52 16.80 -3.85
C ARG A 199 11.08 16.66 -4.32
N TRP A 200 10.40 15.56 -3.95
CA TRP A 200 9.00 15.38 -4.30
C TRP A 200 8.12 16.48 -3.70
N VAL A 201 8.27 16.77 -2.42
CA VAL A 201 7.50 17.81 -1.72
C VAL A 201 7.82 19.23 -2.26
N ALA A 202 9.05 19.46 -2.74
CA ALA A 202 9.38 20.72 -3.40
C ALA A 202 8.64 20.90 -4.73
N ALA A 203 8.45 19.81 -5.49
CA ALA A 203 7.67 19.81 -6.74
C ALA A 203 6.15 19.84 -6.48
N GLU A 204 5.69 19.20 -5.41
CA GLU A 204 4.28 19.08 -5.04
C GLU A 204 4.05 19.53 -3.59
N PRO A 205 4.01 20.86 -3.31
CA PRO A 205 4.00 21.42 -1.95
C PRO A 205 2.78 21.02 -1.09
N VAL A 206 1.71 20.52 -1.70
CA VAL A 206 0.53 20.01 -0.99
C VAL A 206 0.89 18.87 -0.03
N PHE A 207 1.92 18.06 -0.35
CA PHE A 207 2.40 16.98 0.48
C PHE A 207 3.44 17.40 1.53
N ARG A 208 3.64 18.71 1.76
CA ARG A 208 4.60 19.20 2.76
C ARG A 208 4.27 18.67 4.16
N PHE A 209 5.22 17.97 4.76
CA PHE A 209 5.09 17.30 6.05
C PHE A 209 5.94 17.93 7.19
N SER A 210 6.68 18.98 6.89
CA SER A 210 7.43 19.73 7.91
C SER A 210 6.98 21.19 7.90
N PRO A 211 6.45 21.72 9.04
CA PRO A 211 6.16 20.99 10.27
C PRO A 211 5.01 19.98 10.11
N TYR A 212 5.10 18.81 10.78
CA TYR A 212 4.04 17.80 10.75
C TYR A 212 2.81 18.29 11.53
N ARG A 213 1.64 18.15 10.93
CA ARG A 213 0.39 18.70 11.47
C ARG A 213 -0.38 17.76 12.40
N GLY A 214 0.10 16.54 12.59
CA GLY A 214 -0.54 15.54 13.45
C GLY A 214 -1.89 15.03 12.93
N ARG A 215 -2.11 15.06 11.61
CA ARG A 215 -3.33 14.55 10.96
C ARG A 215 -2.98 13.33 10.13
N ALA A 216 -3.61 12.22 10.46
CA ALA A 216 -3.38 10.91 9.81
C ALA A 216 -4.69 10.35 9.22
N THR A 217 -5.52 11.21 8.61
CA THR A 217 -6.83 10.80 8.08
C THR A 217 -6.70 10.05 6.75
N ALA A 218 -7.79 9.43 6.30
CA ALA A 218 -7.89 8.76 5.00
C ALA A 218 -7.81 9.70 3.79
N TYR A 219 -7.79 11.02 4.00
CA TYR A 219 -7.45 11.96 2.94
C TYR A 219 -5.99 11.76 2.54
N VAL A 220 -5.76 11.50 1.25
CA VAL A 220 -4.46 11.04 0.76
C VAL A 220 -3.29 11.97 1.08
N VAL A 221 -3.55 13.27 1.18
CA VAL A 221 -2.53 14.26 1.58
C VAL A 221 -2.11 14.07 3.03
N ASP A 222 -3.07 13.92 3.95
CA ASP A 222 -2.78 13.66 5.37
C ASP A 222 -2.04 12.32 5.53
N THR A 223 -2.44 11.30 4.76
CA THR A 223 -1.77 9.98 4.71
C THR A 223 -0.30 10.13 4.28
N VAL A 224 -0.04 10.78 3.14
CA VAL A 224 1.33 10.95 2.61
C VAL A 224 2.19 11.78 3.56
N GLN A 225 1.66 12.88 4.11
CA GLN A 225 2.38 13.70 5.09
C GLN A 225 2.79 12.89 6.33
N THR A 226 1.90 12.05 6.84
CA THR A 226 2.17 11.16 7.98
C THR A 226 3.25 10.14 7.64
N VAL A 227 3.12 9.48 6.49
CA VAL A 227 4.09 8.46 6.04
C VAL A 227 5.48 9.06 5.87
N LEU A 228 5.60 10.19 5.16
CA LEU A 228 6.89 10.86 4.92
C LEU A 228 7.54 11.35 6.22
N HIS A 229 6.73 11.86 7.16
CA HIS A 229 7.21 12.28 8.46
C HIS A 229 7.85 11.11 9.24
N PHE A 230 7.09 10.05 9.51
CA PHE A 230 7.56 8.98 10.37
C PHE A 230 8.64 8.09 9.72
N VAL A 231 8.57 7.83 8.42
CA VAL A 231 9.66 7.14 7.69
C VAL A 231 10.93 7.99 7.69
N GLY A 232 10.80 9.33 7.61
CA GLY A 232 11.92 10.24 7.66
C GLY A 232 12.57 10.35 9.04
N GLU A 233 11.77 10.35 10.12
CA GLU A 233 12.28 10.54 11.50
C GLU A 233 12.93 9.28 12.10
N HIS A 234 12.45 8.07 11.71
CA HIS A 234 12.87 6.81 12.33
C HIS A 234 13.57 5.87 11.33
N GLU A 235 14.75 5.39 11.72
CA GLU A 235 15.46 4.34 10.96
C GLU A 235 15.04 2.93 11.41
N ASP A 236 14.71 2.77 12.68
CA ASP A 236 14.25 1.49 13.21
C ASP A 236 12.80 1.19 12.78
N PHE A 237 12.55 -0.06 12.38
CA PHE A 237 11.25 -0.50 11.90
C PHE A 237 10.17 -0.44 12.99
N GLU A 238 10.49 -0.89 14.22
CA GLU A 238 9.54 -0.88 15.33
C GLU A 238 9.21 0.53 15.78
N GLU A 239 10.22 1.38 15.93
CA GLU A 239 10.04 2.78 16.33
C GLU A 239 9.19 3.53 15.33
N ALA A 240 9.46 3.37 14.03
CA ALA A 240 8.68 4.00 12.97
C ALA A 240 7.20 3.61 13.03
N LEU A 241 6.91 2.32 13.15
CA LEU A 241 5.53 1.83 13.22
C LEU A 241 4.81 2.23 14.49
N ILE A 242 5.45 2.08 15.66
CA ILE A 242 4.87 2.46 16.95
C ILE A 242 4.54 3.96 16.95
N ALA A 243 5.46 4.81 16.50
CA ALA A 243 5.22 6.24 16.41
C ALA A 243 4.06 6.59 15.47
N THR A 244 3.97 5.90 14.32
CA THR A 244 2.91 6.12 13.34
C THR A 244 1.54 5.75 13.87
N VAL A 245 1.33 4.52 14.33
CA VAL A 245 0.00 4.03 14.72
C VAL A 245 -0.55 4.75 15.95
N ASN A 246 0.30 5.30 16.82
CA ASN A 246 -0.12 6.11 17.96
C ASN A 246 -0.59 7.52 17.59
N GLN A 247 -0.53 7.90 16.30
CA GLN A 247 -1.24 9.09 15.79
C GLN A 247 -2.75 8.84 15.67
N GLY A 248 -3.18 7.57 15.63
CA GLY A 248 -4.59 7.23 15.47
C GLY A 248 -5.12 7.60 14.07
N ASP A 249 -6.34 8.11 14.02
CA ASP A 249 -7.06 8.37 12.77
C ASP A 249 -7.07 7.11 11.87
N ASP A 250 -6.57 7.19 10.65
CA ASP A 250 -6.45 6.08 9.68
C ASP A 250 -5.14 5.30 9.94
N ALA A 251 -5.05 4.73 11.14
CA ALA A 251 -3.82 4.17 11.68
C ALA A 251 -3.37 2.87 10.99
N ASP A 252 -4.30 2.07 10.47
CA ASP A 252 -4.01 0.86 9.72
C ASP A 252 -3.36 1.20 8.37
N THR A 253 -3.93 2.14 7.60
CA THR A 253 -3.34 2.56 6.31
C THR A 253 -2.00 3.27 6.51
N THR A 254 -1.90 4.23 7.43
CA THR A 254 -0.62 4.92 7.67
C THR A 254 0.44 3.95 8.21
N GLY A 255 0.05 3.04 9.10
CA GLY A 255 0.88 1.95 9.58
C GLY A 255 1.32 1.01 8.47
N ALA A 256 0.40 0.60 7.58
CA ALA A 256 0.69 -0.27 6.44
C ALA A 256 1.74 0.37 5.51
N LEU A 257 1.58 1.64 5.15
CA LEU A 257 2.49 2.34 4.23
C LEU A 257 3.86 2.62 4.85
N VAL A 258 3.94 3.00 6.13
CA VAL A 258 5.22 3.13 6.85
C VAL A 258 5.87 1.76 6.99
N GLY A 259 5.10 0.73 7.34
CA GLY A 259 5.59 -0.66 7.42
C GLY A 259 6.13 -1.18 6.08
N MET A 260 5.49 -0.83 4.98
CA MET A 260 5.96 -1.16 3.63
C MET A 260 7.35 -0.55 3.34
N LEU A 261 7.52 0.74 3.55
CA LEU A 261 8.79 1.43 3.27
C LEU A 261 9.90 1.03 4.25
N ALA A 262 9.61 1.00 5.55
CA ALA A 262 10.57 0.58 6.56
C ALA A 262 10.94 -0.90 6.44
N GLY A 263 9.97 -1.77 6.12
CA GLY A 263 10.17 -3.19 5.87
C GLY A 263 11.02 -3.46 4.63
N ALA A 264 10.83 -2.69 3.55
CA ALA A 264 11.69 -2.73 2.37
C ALA A 264 13.15 -2.38 2.70
N ARG A 265 13.34 -1.41 3.61
CA ARG A 265 14.67 -0.96 4.04
C ARG A 265 15.37 -2.00 4.91
N CYS A 266 14.68 -2.53 5.91
CA CYS A 266 15.30 -3.49 6.84
C CYS A 266 15.38 -4.91 6.29
N GLY A 267 14.48 -5.33 5.41
CA GLY A 267 14.34 -6.70 4.94
C GLY A 267 13.55 -7.61 5.89
N ALA A 268 12.97 -8.67 5.33
CA ALA A 268 12.10 -9.60 6.06
C ALA A 268 12.81 -10.30 7.23
N ALA A 269 14.10 -10.63 7.05
CA ALA A 269 14.89 -11.31 8.08
C ALA A 269 15.05 -10.49 9.37
N ARG A 270 14.92 -9.18 9.32
CA ARG A 270 15.03 -8.28 10.47
C ARG A 270 13.71 -7.78 11.04
N LEU A 271 12.58 -8.23 10.47
CA LEU A 271 11.27 -7.87 11.01
C LEU A 271 11.06 -8.48 12.40
N PRO A 272 10.38 -7.78 13.32
CA PRO A 272 10.15 -8.23 14.68
C PRO A 272 9.37 -9.54 14.72
N GLN A 273 10.00 -10.62 15.21
CA GLN A 273 9.41 -11.95 15.26
C GLN A 273 8.13 -12.00 16.11
N ARG A 274 8.02 -11.15 17.14
CA ARG A 274 6.82 -11.05 17.97
C ARG A 274 5.61 -10.57 17.18
N TRP A 275 5.77 -9.71 16.17
CA TRP A 275 4.70 -9.24 15.30
C TRP A 275 4.41 -10.25 14.17
N LEU A 276 5.45 -10.80 13.52
CA LEU A 276 5.28 -11.82 12.49
C LEU A 276 4.49 -13.04 12.98
N ARG A 277 4.77 -13.53 14.19
CA ARG A 277 4.05 -14.67 14.80
C ARG A 277 2.60 -14.33 15.16
N ARG A 278 2.22 -13.05 15.20
CA ARG A 278 0.85 -12.63 15.46
C ARG A 278 -0.01 -12.57 14.22
N LEU A 279 0.59 -12.33 13.04
CA LEU A 279 -0.16 -12.36 11.79
C LEU A 279 -0.78 -13.74 11.55
N GLN A 280 -1.92 -13.74 10.89
CA GLN A 280 -2.56 -15.00 10.50
C GLN A 280 -1.66 -15.78 9.54
N PRO A 281 -1.38 -17.08 9.79
CA PRO A 281 -0.46 -17.86 8.95
C PRO A 281 -0.86 -17.93 7.48
N ALA A 282 -2.16 -17.91 7.18
CA ALA A 282 -2.65 -17.88 5.81
C ALA A 282 -2.24 -16.59 5.07
N THR A 283 -2.31 -15.43 5.75
CA THR A 283 -1.88 -14.15 5.21
C THR A 283 -0.37 -14.14 4.93
N VAL A 284 0.43 -14.64 5.87
CA VAL A 284 1.90 -14.73 5.69
C VAL A 284 2.26 -15.62 4.49
N ARG A 285 1.59 -16.78 4.35
CA ARG A 285 1.81 -17.66 3.18
C ARG A 285 1.43 -16.96 1.88
N ALA A 286 0.23 -16.37 1.80
CA ALA A 286 -0.24 -15.69 0.59
C ALA A 286 0.73 -14.57 0.18
N ILE A 287 1.23 -13.78 1.13
CA ILE A 287 2.23 -12.73 0.89
C ILE A 287 3.53 -13.33 0.35
N THR A 288 4.02 -14.41 0.94
CA THR A 288 5.29 -15.05 0.54
C THR A 288 5.19 -15.60 -0.88
N ASP A 289 4.11 -16.33 -1.18
CA ASP A 289 3.87 -16.92 -2.48
C ASP A 289 3.70 -15.84 -3.56
N GLN A 290 2.92 -14.81 -3.26
CA GLN A 290 2.69 -13.70 -4.19
C GLN A 290 3.96 -12.86 -4.41
N THR A 291 4.79 -12.67 -3.39
CA THR A 291 6.10 -12.00 -3.52
C THR A 291 6.98 -12.74 -4.53
N SER A 292 7.07 -14.06 -4.43
CA SER A 292 7.83 -14.89 -5.36
C SER A 292 7.30 -14.77 -6.79
N GLY A 293 5.98 -14.84 -6.95
CA GLY A 293 5.32 -14.74 -8.26
C GLY A 293 5.50 -13.37 -8.92
N LEU A 294 5.34 -12.27 -8.17
CA LEU A 294 5.47 -10.92 -8.70
C LEU A 294 6.92 -10.60 -9.12
N LEU A 295 7.92 -11.09 -8.38
CA LEU A 295 9.32 -10.97 -8.79
C LEU A 295 9.63 -11.77 -10.05
N ALA A 296 9.10 -12.98 -10.18
CA ALA A 296 9.22 -13.77 -11.40
C ALA A 296 8.54 -13.09 -12.60
N LEU A 297 7.37 -12.49 -12.37
CA LEU A 297 6.64 -11.71 -13.40
C LEU A 297 7.47 -10.52 -13.89
N ALA A 298 8.09 -9.76 -13.01
CA ALA A 298 8.95 -8.63 -13.38
C ALA A 298 10.15 -9.10 -14.20
N GLN A 299 10.83 -10.17 -13.77
CA GLN A 299 11.98 -10.73 -14.49
C GLN A 299 11.60 -11.23 -15.90
N SER A 300 10.50 -11.96 -16.02
CA SER A 300 10.04 -12.46 -17.33
C SER A 300 9.70 -11.34 -18.31
N ARG A 301 9.28 -10.18 -17.82
CA ARG A 301 9.07 -8.99 -18.66
C ARG A 301 10.38 -8.36 -19.14
N GLU A 302 11.38 -8.27 -18.26
CA GLU A 302 12.71 -7.80 -18.67
C GLU A 302 13.27 -8.68 -19.81
N ASP A 303 13.12 -10.01 -19.67
CA ASP A 303 13.56 -10.96 -20.69
C ASP A 303 12.81 -10.78 -22.04
N LEU A 304 11.50 -10.55 -22.01
CA LEU A 304 10.68 -10.29 -23.20
C LEU A 304 11.00 -8.96 -23.89
N ALA A 305 11.43 -7.95 -23.13
CA ALA A 305 11.80 -6.64 -23.68
C ALA A 305 13.17 -6.67 -24.38
N HIS A 306 13.99 -7.68 -24.12
CA HIS A 306 15.33 -7.86 -24.70
C HIS A 306 15.38 -8.93 -25.80
N ALA A 307 14.29 -9.65 -26.08
CA ALA A 307 14.15 -10.66 -27.12
C ALA A 307 13.58 -10.07 -28.42
#